data_ab3ba0218a11012a93d0d203f5f16fb7
#
_entry.id   ab3ba0218a11012a93d0d203f5f16fb7
#
_cell.length_a   1.000
_cell.length_b   1.000
_cell.length_c   1.000
_cell.angle_alpha   90.00
_cell.angle_beta   90.00
_cell.angle_gamma   90.00
#
_symmetry.space_group_name_H-M   'P 1'
#
loop_
_entity.id
_entity.type
_entity.pdbx_description
1 polymer ?
#
loop_
_entity_poly.entity_id
_entity_poly.type
_entity_poly.pdbx_seq_one_letter_code
_entity_poly.pdbx_strand_id
1 'polypeptide(L)'
;SNKEIEIGPESGFDNYIMAIESSCDETACAIVKNGREVIANVVASQIKTHAQYGGVIPEIAAREHMESINIVIDEAFSQAKENAGIEPEDITAFAGTVGPGLVGCLLVGLNAAKTLALVYDRPFIGVNHLNAHLCGNYLDTELRPPFMALLVSGGHTQIIDVESYSKQTILGETIDDAVGEAYDKVAVSYTHLRAHETLSDLV
;
A
#
# COMPACT_ATOMS: atom_id res chain seq x y z
N SER A 1 2.16 -1.40 28.54
CA SER A 1 3.59 -1.73 28.32
C SER A 1 3.77 -1.99 26.85
N ASN A 2 4.49 -1.08 26.17
CA ASN A 2 4.91 -1.31 24.80
C ASN A 2 5.84 -2.52 24.81
N LYS A 3 5.35 -3.67 24.38
CA LYS A 3 6.21 -4.77 23.97
C LYS A 3 6.75 -4.37 22.59
N GLU A 4 8.03 -4.11 22.47
CA GLU A 4 8.71 -4.08 21.19
C GLU A 4 8.49 -5.44 20.55
N ILE A 5 7.81 -5.45 19.40
CA ILE A 5 7.62 -6.65 18.60
C ILE A 5 8.87 -6.73 17.73
N GLU A 6 9.79 -7.63 18.05
CA GLU A 6 10.88 -7.96 17.13
C GLU A 6 10.28 -8.68 15.91
N ILE A 7 10.06 -7.92 14.84
CA ILE A 7 9.62 -8.43 13.55
C ILE A 7 10.87 -8.56 12.68
N GLY A 8 11.32 -9.78 12.46
CA GLY A 8 12.45 -10.02 11.56
C GLY A 8 12.80 -11.51 11.49
N PRO A 9 13.58 -11.93 10.48
CA PRO A 9 13.98 -13.31 10.29
C PRO A 9 14.86 -13.87 11.44
N GLU A 10 15.29 -13.02 12.39
CA GLU A 10 16.10 -13.42 13.54
C GLU A 10 15.26 -14.01 14.70
N SER A 11 13.93 -13.92 14.64
CA SER A 11 13.04 -14.44 15.70
C SER A 11 12.91 -15.97 15.73
N GLY A 12 13.40 -16.67 14.70
CA GLY A 12 13.28 -18.14 14.58
C GLY A 12 11.87 -18.65 14.26
N PHE A 13 10.90 -17.75 14.10
CA PHE A 13 9.52 -18.05 13.70
C PHE A 13 9.15 -17.23 12.46
N ASP A 14 8.36 -17.83 11.56
CA ASP A 14 7.80 -17.11 10.44
C ASP A 14 6.74 -16.10 10.91
N ASN A 15 6.86 -14.87 10.40
CA ASN A 15 5.90 -13.80 10.66
C ASN A 15 5.07 -13.56 9.41
N TYR A 16 3.76 -13.65 9.53
CA TYR A 16 2.80 -13.35 8.47
C TYR A 16 2.04 -12.07 8.81
N ILE A 17 2.17 -11.05 7.99
CA ILE A 17 1.51 -9.77 8.19
C ILE A 17 0.48 -9.59 7.07
N MET A 18 -0.79 -9.42 7.44
CA MET A 18 -1.83 -9.00 6.52
C MET A 18 -1.93 -7.49 6.53
N ALA A 19 -1.80 -6.85 5.36
CA ALA A 19 -1.86 -5.41 5.20
C ALA A 19 -3.01 -4.99 4.28
N ILE A 20 -3.70 -3.91 4.64
CA ILE A 20 -4.81 -3.34 3.88
C ILE A 20 -4.47 -1.91 3.47
N GLU A 21 -4.62 -1.62 2.17
CA GLU A 21 -4.44 -0.31 1.57
C GLU A 21 -5.76 0.15 0.91
N SER A 22 -6.20 1.36 1.23
CA SER A 22 -7.39 1.99 0.65
C SER A 22 -7.28 3.52 0.61
N SER A 23 -6.08 4.06 0.39
CA SER A 23 -5.82 5.50 0.53
C SER A 23 -6.41 6.38 -0.58
N CYS A 24 -6.69 5.81 -1.77
CA CYS A 24 -7.19 6.56 -2.92
C CYS A 24 -8.27 5.79 -3.69
N ASP A 25 -7.93 5.14 -4.78
CA ASP A 25 -8.87 4.52 -5.74
C ASP A 25 -8.60 3.01 -5.97
N GLU A 26 -7.83 2.41 -5.10
CA GLU A 26 -7.60 0.96 -5.09
C GLU A 26 -7.83 0.39 -3.70
N THR A 27 -8.60 -0.71 -3.64
CA THR A 27 -8.74 -1.51 -2.42
C THR A 27 -7.80 -2.69 -2.54
N ALA A 28 -6.76 -2.73 -1.72
CA ALA A 28 -5.79 -3.82 -1.76
C ALA A 28 -5.65 -4.52 -0.41
N CYS A 29 -5.43 -5.84 -0.47
CA CYS A 29 -5.10 -6.66 0.67
C CYS A 29 -3.97 -7.63 0.29
N ALA A 30 -2.91 -7.65 1.08
CA ALA A 30 -1.76 -8.52 0.86
C ALA A 30 -1.35 -9.24 2.15
N ILE A 31 -0.80 -10.45 2.01
CA ILE A 31 -0.17 -11.19 3.10
C ILE A 31 1.30 -11.39 2.73
N VAL A 32 2.18 -10.91 3.61
CA VAL A 32 3.63 -10.93 3.41
C VAL A 32 4.29 -11.72 4.53
N LYS A 33 5.17 -12.65 4.15
CA LYS A 33 5.97 -13.44 5.06
C LYS A 33 7.33 -12.77 5.28
N ASN A 34 7.69 -12.60 6.54
CA ASN A 34 9.00 -12.08 6.98
C ASN A 34 9.40 -10.74 6.32
N GLY A 35 8.41 -9.93 5.91
CA GLY A 35 8.61 -8.64 5.30
C GLY A 35 9.19 -8.68 3.87
N ARG A 36 9.21 -9.85 3.21
CA ARG A 36 9.83 -10.02 1.89
C ARG A 36 9.03 -10.87 0.92
N GLU A 37 8.59 -12.04 1.32
CA GLU A 37 7.89 -12.98 0.45
C GLU A 37 6.41 -12.65 0.38
N VAL A 38 5.89 -12.41 -0.82
CA VAL A 38 4.47 -12.14 -1.04
C VAL A 38 3.72 -13.46 -1.15
N ILE A 39 2.88 -13.76 -0.15
CA ILE A 39 2.07 -14.97 -0.09
C ILE A 39 0.75 -14.79 -0.82
N ALA A 40 0.11 -13.62 -0.64
CA ALA A 40 -1.12 -13.22 -1.30
C ALA A 40 -1.09 -11.73 -1.62
N ASN A 41 -1.67 -11.35 -2.76
CA ASN A 41 -1.83 -9.95 -3.15
C ASN A 41 -3.08 -9.80 -4.02
N VAL A 42 -4.07 -9.10 -3.50
CA VAL A 42 -5.36 -8.86 -4.15
C VAL A 42 -5.60 -7.38 -4.27
N VAL A 43 -5.92 -6.91 -5.47
CA VAL A 43 -6.21 -5.51 -5.75
C VAL A 43 -7.53 -5.40 -6.50
N ALA A 44 -8.45 -4.61 -5.97
CA ALA A 44 -9.68 -4.18 -6.64
C ALA A 44 -9.53 -2.71 -7.04
N SER A 45 -9.32 -2.46 -8.34
CA SER A 45 -9.11 -1.13 -8.90
C SER A 45 -10.42 -0.48 -9.32
N GLN A 46 -10.57 0.80 -9.00
CA GLN A 46 -11.73 1.64 -9.32
C GLN A 46 -11.51 2.49 -10.58
N ILE A 47 -10.43 2.25 -11.34
CA ILE A 47 -10.05 3.04 -12.53
C ILE A 47 -11.22 3.18 -13.50
N LYS A 48 -11.97 2.10 -13.77
CA LYS A 48 -13.10 2.12 -14.72
C LYS A 48 -14.24 3.05 -14.27
N THR A 49 -14.50 3.12 -12.98
CA THR A 49 -15.51 4.01 -12.41
C THR A 49 -15.08 5.46 -12.53
N HIS A 50 -13.85 5.75 -12.09
CA HIS A 50 -13.34 7.12 -12.05
C HIS A 50 -12.99 7.71 -13.43
N ALA A 51 -12.68 6.87 -14.42
CA ALA A 51 -12.46 7.30 -15.80
C ALA A 51 -13.68 8.05 -16.39
N GLN A 52 -14.90 7.70 -15.96
CA GLN A 52 -16.13 8.35 -16.42
C GLN A 52 -16.24 9.81 -15.93
N TYR A 53 -15.54 10.15 -14.86
CA TYR A 53 -15.59 11.48 -14.23
C TYR A 53 -14.33 12.31 -14.52
N GLY A 54 -13.34 11.73 -15.19
CA GLY A 54 -12.08 12.41 -15.49
C GLY A 54 -11.12 12.54 -14.28
N GLY A 55 -11.36 11.80 -13.21
CA GLY A 55 -10.54 11.79 -11.99
C GLY A 55 -11.26 11.16 -10.81
N VAL A 56 -10.55 11.01 -9.70
CA VAL A 56 -11.07 10.36 -8.49
C VAL A 56 -12.07 11.27 -7.78
N ILE A 57 -13.28 10.75 -7.52
CA ILE A 57 -14.29 11.39 -6.70
C ILE A 57 -14.30 10.74 -5.31
N PRO A 58 -13.90 11.46 -4.24
CA PRO A 58 -13.67 10.87 -2.91
C PRO A 58 -14.84 10.10 -2.32
N GLU A 59 -16.08 10.61 -2.49
CA GLU A 59 -17.27 9.95 -1.96
C GLU A 59 -17.60 8.65 -2.71
N ILE A 60 -17.37 8.61 -4.02
CA ILE A 60 -17.56 7.40 -4.84
C ILE A 60 -16.48 6.39 -4.45
N ALA A 61 -15.22 6.83 -4.37
CA ALA A 61 -14.12 5.97 -3.98
C ALA A 61 -14.35 5.32 -2.61
N ALA A 62 -14.79 6.09 -1.61
CA ALA A 62 -15.07 5.56 -0.28
C ALA A 62 -16.17 4.48 -0.30
N ARG A 63 -17.22 4.66 -1.12
CA ARG A 63 -18.31 3.66 -1.27
C ARG A 63 -17.81 2.37 -1.94
N GLU A 64 -17.03 2.49 -3.00
CA GLU A 64 -16.46 1.32 -3.68
C GLU A 64 -15.49 0.54 -2.79
N HIS A 65 -14.71 1.23 -1.94
CA HIS A 65 -13.94 0.54 -0.90
C HIS A 65 -14.83 -0.27 0.05
N MET A 66 -15.96 0.27 0.49
CA MET A 66 -16.89 -0.44 1.38
C MET A 66 -17.48 -1.70 0.71
N GLU A 67 -17.73 -1.65 -0.60
CA GLU A 67 -18.25 -2.79 -1.36
C GLU A 67 -17.17 -3.85 -1.61
N SER A 68 -15.91 -3.44 -1.81
CA SER A 68 -14.81 -4.31 -2.20
C SER A 68 -14.04 -4.91 -1.03
N ILE A 69 -14.02 -4.25 0.15
CA ILE A 69 -13.10 -4.58 1.25
C ILE A 69 -13.21 -6.03 1.71
N ASN A 70 -14.43 -6.56 1.90
CA ASN A 70 -14.61 -7.94 2.34
C ASN A 70 -14.18 -8.93 1.25
N ILE A 71 -14.42 -8.58 -0.02
CA ILE A 71 -14.08 -9.44 -1.16
C ILE A 71 -12.56 -9.59 -1.26
N VAL A 72 -11.80 -8.48 -1.16
CA VAL A 72 -10.32 -8.55 -1.24
C VAL A 72 -9.71 -9.25 -0.02
N ILE A 73 -10.31 -9.12 1.16
CA ILE A 73 -9.85 -9.81 2.38
C ILE A 73 -10.08 -11.32 2.25
N ASP A 74 -11.28 -11.75 1.85
CA ASP A 74 -11.62 -13.16 1.70
C ASP A 74 -10.75 -13.82 0.61
N GLU A 75 -10.55 -13.14 -0.49
CA GLU A 75 -9.68 -13.60 -1.57
C GLU A 75 -8.22 -13.70 -1.13
N ALA A 76 -7.71 -12.73 -0.35
CA ALA A 76 -6.35 -12.77 0.16
C ALA A 76 -6.12 -13.96 1.10
N PHE A 77 -7.08 -14.29 1.96
CA PHE A 77 -7.02 -15.50 2.77
C PHE A 77 -7.10 -16.77 1.92
N SER A 78 -7.95 -16.80 0.91
CA SER A 78 -8.05 -17.93 -0.01
C SER A 78 -6.73 -18.19 -0.72
N GLN A 79 -6.10 -17.15 -1.26
CA GLN A 79 -4.78 -17.25 -1.89
C GLN A 79 -3.69 -17.70 -0.91
N ALA A 80 -3.70 -17.19 0.32
CA ALA A 80 -2.72 -17.58 1.34
C ALA A 80 -2.84 -19.07 1.70
N LYS A 81 -4.06 -19.55 1.81
CA LYS A 81 -4.32 -20.97 2.03
C LYS A 81 -3.87 -21.84 0.86
N GLU A 82 -4.18 -21.44 -0.37
CA GLU A 82 -3.79 -22.18 -1.58
C GLU A 82 -2.27 -22.18 -1.80
N ASN A 83 -1.62 -21.02 -1.63
CA ASN A 83 -0.21 -20.84 -1.94
C ASN A 83 0.73 -21.41 -0.88
N ALA A 84 0.35 -21.31 0.41
CA ALA A 84 1.24 -21.62 1.52
C ALA A 84 0.58 -22.38 2.69
N GLY A 85 -0.70 -22.73 2.59
CA GLY A 85 -1.43 -23.41 3.68
C GLY A 85 -1.66 -22.52 4.91
N ILE A 86 -1.64 -21.19 4.73
CA ILE A 86 -1.80 -20.22 5.83
C ILE A 86 -3.28 -19.98 6.09
N GLU A 87 -3.67 -20.17 7.35
CA GLU A 87 -5.02 -19.86 7.84
C GLU A 87 -5.04 -18.49 8.54
N PRO A 88 -6.22 -17.88 8.74
CA PRO A 88 -6.32 -16.58 9.39
C PRO A 88 -5.67 -16.51 10.79
N GLU A 89 -5.66 -17.60 11.53
CA GLU A 89 -5.06 -17.73 12.87
C GLU A 89 -3.52 -17.67 12.84
N ASP A 90 -2.90 -17.94 11.69
CA ASP A 90 -1.45 -17.90 11.51
C ASP A 90 -0.95 -16.46 11.32
N ILE A 91 -1.84 -15.50 11.04
CA ILE A 91 -1.48 -14.09 10.91
C ILE A 91 -0.94 -13.56 12.24
N THR A 92 0.27 -13.02 12.22
CA THR A 92 0.97 -12.53 13.40
C THR A 92 0.67 -11.06 13.71
N ALA A 93 0.32 -10.26 12.70
CA ALA A 93 -0.08 -8.87 12.83
C ALA A 93 -0.96 -8.42 11.65
N PHE A 94 -1.82 -7.44 11.92
CA PHE A 94 -2.59 -6.75 10.88
C PHE A 94 -2.09 -5.33 10.70
N ALA A 95 -1.97 -4.87 9.47
CA ALA A 95 -1.51 -3.54 9.14
C ALA A 95 -2.54 -2.80 8.29
N GLY A 96 -2.55 -1.49 8.38
CA GLY A 96 -3.40 -0.65 7.54
C GLY A 96 -2.81 0.72 7.34
N THR A 97 -3.05 1.30 6.16
CA THR A 97 -2.55 2.64 5.83
C THR A 97 -3.30 3.68 6.66
N VAL A 98 -2.51 4.52 7.37
CA VAL A 98 -3.05 5.61 8.22
C VAL A 98 -2.99 6.97 7.53
N GLY A 99 -2.30 7.09 6.41
CA GLY A 99 -2.14 8.31 5.60
C GLY A 99 -0.75 8.41 4.99
N PRO A 100 -0.53 9.41 4.10
CA PRO A 100 -1.54 10.31 3.52
C PRO A 100 -2.52 9.60 2.59
N GLY A 101 -3.68 10.23 2.33
CA GLY A 101 -4.74 9.72 1.43
C GLY A 101 -6.08 10.39 1.67
N LEU A 102 -7.10 9.97 0.92
CA LEU A 102 -8.48 10.44 1.07
C LEU A 102 -9.07 9.91 2.38
N VAL A 103 -9.51 10.81 3.26
CA VAL A 103 -9.93 10.44 4.64
C VAL A 103 -11.03 9.38 4.66
N GLY A 104 -12.07 9.52 3.82
CA GLY A 104 -13.17 8.55 3.73
C GLY A 104 -12.68 7.17 3.28
N CYS A 105 -11.76 7.14 2.32
CA CYS A 105 -11.14 5.91 1.80
C CYS A 105 -10.26 5.23 2.87
N LEU A 106 -9.36 5.99 3.49
CA LEU A 106 -8.49 5.51 4.57
C LEU A 106 -9.26 4.86 5.70
N LEU A 107 -10.39 5.45 6.11
CA LEU A 107 -11.21 4.94 7.22
C LEU A 107 -11.74 3.53 6.93
N VAL A 108 -12.04 3.18 5.69
CA VAL A 108 -12.55 1.84 5.34
C VAL A 108 -11.49 0.78 5.62
N GLY A 109 -10.31 0.88 5.01
CA GLY A 109 -9.23 -0.11 5.20
C GLY A 109 -8.69 -0.13 6.61
N LEU A 110 -8.54 1.07 7.23
CA LEU A 110 -8.07 1.19 8.60
C LEU A 110 -9.00 0.50 9.61
N ASN A 111 -10.31 0.68 9.48
CA ASN A 111 -11.28 0.02 10.37
C ASN A 111 -11.33 -1.49 10.13
N ALA A 112 -11.26 -1.94 8.87
CA ALA A 112 -11.19 -3.37 8.56
C ALA A 112 -9.96 -4.02 9.20
N ALA A 113 -8.76 -3.45 9.02
CA ALA A 113 -7.52 -3.97 9.60
C ALA A 113 -7.56 -3.99 11.14
N LYS A 114 -8.08 -2.93 11.78
CA LYS A 114 -8.25 -2.88 13.24
C LYS A 114 -9.26 -3.90 13.75
N THR A 115 -10.33 -4.12 13.01
CA THR A 115 -11.35 -5.12 13.37
C THR A 115 -10.76 -6.53 13.32
N LEU A 116 -10.02 -6.86 12.25
CA LEU A 116 -9.32 -8.14 12.16
C LEU A 116 -8.31 -8.32 13.30
N ALA A 117 -7.51 -7.29 13.60
CA ALA A 117 -6.57 -7.32 14.72
C ALA A 117 -7.26 -7.61 16.05
N LEU A 118 -8.43 -7.02 16.28
CA LEU A 118 -9.22 -7.25 17.48
C LEU A 118 -9.81 -8.67 17.52
N VAL A 119 -10.38 -9.14 16.41
CA VAL A 119 -11.03 -10.46 16.32
C VAL A 119 -10.03 -11.59 16.55
N TYR A 120 -8.83 -11.48 15.97
CA TYR A 120 -7.79 -12.50 16.07
C TYR A 120 -6.83 -12.30 17.26
N ASP A 121 -7.08 -11.28 18.12
CA ASP A 121 -6.20 -10.91 19.25
C ASP A 121 -4.74 -10.74 18.81
N ARG A 122 -4.53 -9.98 17.73
CA ARG A 122 -3.21 -9.69 17.14
C ARG A 122 -2.92 -8.18 17.18
N PRO A 123 -1.64 -7.80 17.17
CA PRO A 123 -1.26 -6.38 17.10
C PRO A 123 -1.71 -5.75 15.79
N PHE A 124 -2.08 -4.45 15.87
CA PHE A 124 -2.34 -3.59 14.73
C PHE A 124 -1.13 -2.68 14.48
N ILE A 125 -0.74 -2.54 13.20
CA ILE A 125 0.36 -1.68 12.75
C ILE A 125 -0.18 -0.62 11.79
N GLY A 126 -0.06 0.66 12.18
CA GLY A 126 -0.37 1.79 11.29
C GLY A 126 0.80 2.07 10.34
N VAL A 127 0.56 2.07 9.04
CA VAL A 127 1.60 2.26 8.00
C VAL A 127 1.40 3.59 7.30
N ASN A 128 2.48 4.35 7.12
CA ASN A 128 2.48 5.54 6.27
C ASN A 128 2.53 5.12 4.80
N HIS A 129 1.64 5.66 3.97
CA HIS A 129 1.50 5.33 2.54
C HIS A 129 2.81 5.50 1.75
N LEU A 130 3.54 6.60 1.97
CA LEU A 130 4.80 6.87 1.26
C LEU A 130 5.91 5.90 1.70
N ASN A 131 5.96 5.56 2.99
CA ASN A 131 6.89 4.54 3.48
C ASN A 131 6.55 3.16 2.91
N ALA A 132 5.27 2.84 2.71
CA ALA A 132 4.86 1.59 2.06
C ALA A 132 5.40 1.49 0.61
N HIS A 133 5.37 2.58 -0.15
CA HIS A 133 5.99 2.62 -1.48
C HIS A 133 7.50 2.31 -1.44
N LEU A 134 8.22 2.83 -0.45
CA LEU A 134 9.65 2.48 -0.27
C LEU A 134 9.83 1.00 0.08
N CYS A 135 9.02 0.49 1.02
CA CYS A 135 9.08 -0.89 1.48
C CYS A 135 8.73 -1.89 0.37
N GLY A 136 7.91 -1.49 -0.62
CA GLY A 136 7.60 -2.31 -1.78
C GLY A 136 8.84 -2.81 -2.52
N ASN A 137 9.95 -2.06 -2.49
CA ASN A 137 11.19 -2.47 -3.11
C ASN A 137 11.92 -3.62 -2.38
N TYR A 138 11.49 -3.96 -1.18
CA TYR A 138 12.04 -5.11 -0.45
C TYR A 138 11.36 -6.43 -0.81
N LEU A 139 10.17 -6.38 -1.41
CA LEU A 139 9.38 -7.56 -1.72
C LEU A 139 10.03 -8.34 -2.86
N ASP A 140 10.20 -9.64 -2.64
CA ASP A 140 10.81 -10.58 -3.57
C ASP A 140 12.18 -10.15 -4.13
N THR A 141 12.91 -9.31 -3.38
CA THR A 141 14.24 -8.81 -3.74
C THR A 141 15.26 -9.01 -2.61
N GLU A 142 16.56 -8.91 -2.96
CA GLU A 142 17.65 -8.90 -1.99
C GLU A 142 18.08 -7.49 -1.55
N LEU A 143 17.31 -6.46 -1.92
CA LEU A 143 17.61 -5.07 -1.55
C LEU A 143 17.63 -4.90 -0.03
N ARG A 144 18.65 -4.26 0.48
CA ARG A 144 18.83 -3.94 1.90
C ARG A 144 19.40 -2.53 2.07
N PRO A 145 19.03 -1.82 3.12
CA PRO A 145 19.69 -0.56 3.45
C PRO A 145 21.20 -0.77 3.70
N PRO A 146 22.04 0.28 3.47
CA PRO A 146 21.65 1.63 3.08
C PRO A 146 21.54 1.79 1.55
N PHE A 147 20.61 2.66 1.09
CA PHE A 147 20.47 3.08 -0.30
C PHE A 147 19.75 4.43 -0.42
N MET A 148 19.84 5.06 -1.59
CA MET A 148 19.05 6.23 -1.93
C MET A 148 17.84 5.81 -2.77
N ALA A 149 16.67 6.35 -2.43
CA ALA A 149 15.44 6.15 -3.17
C ALA A 149 14.96 7.45 -3.82
N LEU A 150 14.47 7.35 -5.05
CA LEU A 150 13.69 8.38 -5.71
C LEU A 150 12.22 7.93 -5.72
N LEU A 151 11.40 8.56 -4.90
CA LEU A 151 9.96 8.36 -4.89
C LEU A 151 9.31 9.31 -5.89
N VAL A 152 8.61 8.77 -6.89
CA VAL A 152 7.85 9.54 -7.89
C VAL A 152 6.43 9.01 -7.94
N SER A 153 5.46 9.89 -7.68
CA SER A 153 4.04 9.57 -7.75
C SER A 153 3.24 10.77 -8.27
N GLY A 154 1.93 10.60 -8.42
CA GLY A 154 1.03 11.70 -8.81
C GLY A 154 1.08 12.90 -7.87
N GLY A 155 1.21 12.66 -6.57
CA GLY A 155 1.19 13.71 -5.54
C GLY A 155 2.52 14.01 -4.87
N HIS A 156 3.56 13.18 -5.07
CA HIS A 156 4.82 13.31 -4.35
C HIS A 156 6.02 13.01 -5.23
N THR A 157 7.07 13.81 -5.06
CA THR A 157 8.39 13.54 -5.63
C THR A 157 9.44 13.85 -4.58
N GLN A 158 10.15 12.82 -4.12
CA GLN A 158 11.10 12.94 -3.01
C GLN A 158 12.37 12.13 -3.29
N ILE A 159 13.51 12.68 -2.85
CA ILE A 159 14.78 11.95 -2.74
C ILE A 159 14.97 11.60 -1.27
N ILE A 160 15.13 10.32 -0.98
CA ILE A 160 15.15 9.79 0.38
C ILE A 160 16.43 8.98 0.59
N ASP A 161 17.15 9.30 1.66
CA ASP A 161 18.25 8.47 2.17
C ASP A 161 17.66 7.42 3.13
N VAL A 162 17.82 6.16 2.78
CA VAL A 162 17.37 5.02 3.57
C VAL A 162 18.57 4.41 4.27
N GLU A 163 18.86 4.87 5.48
CA GLU A 163 20.01 4.42 6.27
C GLU A 163 19.77 3.02 6.89
N SER A 164 18.53 2.74 7.30
CA SER A 164 18.10 1.45 7.83
C SER A 164 16.60 1.24 7.59
N TYR A 165 16.06 0.07 7.91
CA TYR A 165 14.61 -0.21 7.78
C TYR A 165 13.72 0.76 8.58
N SER A 166 14.24 1.31 9.69
CA SER A 166 13.52 2.22 10.58
C SER A 166 13.98 3.68 10.50
N LYS A 167 15.07 3.96 9.75
CA LYS A 167 15.64 5.31 9.65
C LYS A 167 15.73 5.76 8.21
N GLN A 168 14.92 6.76 7.89
CA GLN A 168 14.80 7.35 6.56
C GLN A 168 14.84 8.87 6.71
N THR A 169 15.58 9.53 5.82
CA THR A 169 15.73 11.00 5.82
C THR A 169 15.39 11.54 4.44
N ILE A 170 14.40 12.43 4.37
CA ILE A 170 14.08 13.15 3.13
C ILE A 170 15.18 14.17 2.87
N LEU A 171 15.93 14.02 1.79
CA LEU A 171 16.99 14.93 1.37
C LEU A 171 16.46 16.09 0.53
N GLY A 172 15.36 15.86 -0.19
CA GLY A 172 14.72 16.86 -1.00
C GLY A 172 13.35 16.40 -1.47
N GLU A 173 12.46 17.34 -1.68
CA GLU A 173 11.12 17.10 -2.22
C GLU A 173 10.74 18.20 -3.20
N THR A 174 9.77 17.92 -4.07
CA THR A 174 9.25 18.94 -4.99
C THR A 174 8.57 20.07 -4.20
N ILE A 175 8.80 21.30 -4.67
CA ILE A 175 8.25 22.51 -4.04
C ILE A 175 6.90 22.88 -4.69
N ASP A 176 6.68 22.43 -5.92
CA ASP A 176 5.50 22.72 -6.73
C ASP A 176 4.84 21.42 -7.18
N ASP A 177 4.67 21.22 -8.48
CA ASP A 177 4.05 20.00 -9.00
C ASP A 177 4.94 18.76 -8.77
N ALA A 178 4.35 17.66 -8.34
CA ALA A 178 5.01 16.37 -8.39
C ALA A 178 5.26 15.94 -9.85
N VAL A 179 6.28 15.12 -10.08
CA VAL A 179 6.65 14.69 -11.44
C VAL A 179 5.48 14.01 -12.17
N GLY A 180 4.71 13.16 -11.47
CA GLY A 180 3.52 12.53 -12.05
C GLY A 180 2.47 13.56 -12.47
N GLU A 181 2.15 14.52 -11.60
CA GLU A 181 1.22 15.61 -11.93
C GLU A 181 1.72 16.48 -13.09
N ALA A 182 3.03 16.78 -13.14
CA ALA A 182 3.62 17.53 -14.24
C ALA A 182 3.51 16.74 -15.56
N TYR A 183 3.76 15.43 -15.53
CA TYR A 183 3.56 14.54 -16.68
C TYR A 183 2.13 14.59 -17.21
N ASP A 184 1.15 14.49 -16.30
CA ASP A 184 -0.26 14.52 -16.65
C ASP A 184 -0.67 15.85 -17.30
N LYS A 185 -0.24 16.96 -16.73
CA LYS A 185 -0.49 18.31 -17.27
C LYS A 185 0.11 18.48 -18.68
N VAL A 186 1.34 17.99 -18.88
CA VAL A 186 2.02 18.05 -20.17
C VAL A 186 1.32 17.13 -21.17
N ALA A 187 1.00 15.90 -20.80
CA ALA A 187 0.31 14.95 -21.68
C ALA A 187 -1.04 15.50 -22.16
N VAL A 188 -1.85 16.04 -21.28
CA VAL A 188 -3.14 16.65 -21.64
C VAL A 188 -2.95 17.86 -22.55
N SER A 189 -1.93 18.70 -22.31
CA SER A 189 -1.70 19.92 -23.08
C SER A 189 -1.19 19.68 -24.50
N TYR A 190 -0.34 18.65 -24.69
CA TYR A 190 0.36 18.44 -25.95
C TYR A 190 -0.16 17.27 -26.80
N THR A 191 -0.74 16.25 -26.17
CA THR A 191 -1.11 15.00 -26.84
C THR A 191 -2.58 14.64 -26.72
N HIS A 192 -3.37 15.39 -25.94
CA HIS A 192 -4.74 15.06 -25.54
C HIS A 192 -4.88 13.69 -24.87
N LEU A 193 -3.77 13.12 -24.37
CA LEU A 193 -3.78 11.91 -23.56
C LEU A 193 -4.26 12.24 -22.14
N ARG A 194 -4.94 11.30 -21.52
CA ARG A 194 -5.30 11.41 -20.10
C ARG A 194 -4.18 10.86 -19.23
N ALA A 195 -4.09 11.32 -18.00
CA ALA A 195 -3.06 10.95 -17.04
C ALA A 195 -2.80 9.44 -16.91
N HIS A 196 -3.85 8.64 -16.90
CA HIS A 196 -3.77 7.19 -16.80
C HIS A 196 -3.41 6.47 -18.11
N GLU A 197 -3.42 7.16 -19.23
CA GLU A 197 -3.01 6.62 -20.54
C GLU A 197 -1.48 6.71 -20.72
N THR A 198 -0.82 7.65 -20.03
CA THR A 198 0.64 7.83 -20.13
C THR A 198 1.43 6.81 -19.34
N LEU A 199 0.86 6.23 -18.28
CA LEU A 199 1.52 5.21 -17.46
C LEU A 199 1.43 3.81 -18.05
N SER A 200 0.40 3.50 -18.84
CA SER A 200 0.24 2.19 -19.49
C SER A 200 1.08 2.01 -20.75
N ASP A 201 1.52 3.12 -21.38
CA ASP A 201 2.27 3.08 -22.64
C ASP A 201 3.79 3.16 -22.44
N LEU A 202 4.27 3.27 -21.21
CA LEU A 202 5.70 3.40 -20.86
C LEU A 202 6.29 2.17 -20.14
N VAL A 203 5.56 1.05 -20.09
CA VAL A 203 6.03 -0.21 -19.52
C VAL A 203 6.24 -1.26 -20.59
#